data_d156d262c7d7694cd41363e550797974
#
_entry.id   d156d262c7d7694cd41363e550797974
#
_cell.length_a   1.000
_cell.length_b   1.000
_cell.length_c   1.000
_cell.angle_alpha   90.00
_cell.angle_beta   90.00
_cell.angle_gamma   90.00
#
_symmetry.space_group_name_H-M   'P 1'
#
loop_
_entity.id
_entity.type
_entity.pdbx_description
1 polymer ?
#
loop_
_entity_poly.entity_id
_entity_poly.type
_entity_poly.pdbx_seq_one_letter_code
_entity_poly.pdbx_strand_id
1 'polypeptide(L)'
;GITEVKKISDMAHAYDVGIQVHCAGSPLTTNAALHLECTLPNFLIHEHHTCNRMDTSVGLTKYNLQPENGYFTVPDLPGIGNEFLQEAIDRATLYKVIE
;
A
#
# COMPACT_ATOMS: atom_id res chain seq x y z
N GLY A 1 1.46 -10.49 2.60
CA GLY A 1 0.18 -9.81 2.80
C GLY A 1 0.06 -9.22 4.19
N ILE A 2 -0.99 -8.46 4.47
CA ILE A 2 -1.21 -7.71 5.72
C ILE A 2 -1.01 -8.58 6.97
N THR A 3 -1.60 -9.77 6.99
CA THR A 3 -1.53 -10.67 8.15
C THR A 3 -0.10 -11.07 8.52
N GLU A 4 0.71 -11.45 7.53
CA GLU A 4 2.07 -11.91 7.80
C GLU A 4 2.99 -10.74 8.17
N VAL A 5 2.86 -9.59 7.50
CA VAL A 5 3.65 -8.41 7.84
C VAL A 5 3.30 -7.91 9.25
N LYS A 6 2.03 -7.97 9.65
CA LYS A 6 1.62 -7.66 11.04
C LYS A 6 2.30 -8.56 12.06
N LYS A 7 2.32 -9.88 11.83
CA LYS A 7 3.02 -10.82 12.72
C LYS A 7 4.52 -10.55 12.81
N ILE A 8 5.17 -10.30 11.67
CA ILE A 8 6.59 -9.96 11.61
C ILE A 8 6.86 -8.69 12.40
N SER A 9 6.02 -7.67 12.23
CA SER A 9 6.14 -6.38 12.92
C SER A 9 5.95 -6.51 14.43
N ASP A 10 5.01 -7.34 14.89
CA ASP A 10 4.78 -7.61 16.30
C ASP A 10 5.98 -8.35 16.93
N MET A 11 6.57 -9.30 16.20
CA MET A 11 7.79 -9.97 16.63
C MET A 11 8.97 -8.97 16.71
N ALA A 12 9.13 -8.12 15.71
CA ALA A 12 10.17 -7.09 15.69
C ALA A 12 9.99 -6.10 16.84
N HIS A 13 8.75 -5.70 17.13
CA HIS A 13 8.43 -4.80 18.25
C HIS A 13 8.89 -5.38 19.61
N ALA A 14 8.76 -6.68 19.81
CA ALA A 14 9.23 -7.32 21.05
C ALA A 14 10.77 -7.22 21.27
N TYR A 15 11.51 -6.87 20.23
CA TYR A 15 12.96 -6.66 20.24
C TYR A 15 13.37 -5.20 20.02
N ASP A 16 12.45 -4.26 20.15
CA ASP A 16 12.66 -2.82 19.89
C ASP A 16 13.18 -2.52 18.48
N VAL A 17 12.82 -3.35 17.50
CA VAL A 17 13.18 -3.17 16.08
C VAL A 17 12.08 -2.39 15.37
N GLY A 18 12.46 -1.26 14.77
CA GLY A 18 11.56 -0.43 13.98
C GLY A 18 11.24 -1.04 12.61
N ILE A 19 10.07 -0.74 12.08
CA ILE A 19 9.58 -1.26 10.80
C ILE A 19 9.41 -0.14 9.78
N GLN A 20 9.95 -0.39 8.58
CA GLN A 20 9.64 0.28 7.33
C GLN A 20 9.20 -0.79 6.33
N VAL A 21 7.94 -0.74 5.92
CA VAL A 21 7.39 -1.72 4.94
C VAL A 21 7.88 -1.34 3.54
N HIS A 22 8.51 -2.30 2.83
CA HIS A 22 8.86 -2.10 1.42
C HIS A 22 7.60 -1.91 0.57
N CYS A 23 7.51 -0.79 -0.14
CA CYS A 23 6.32 -0.41 -0.91
C CYS A 23 6.67 0.06 -2.33
N ALA A 24 6.96 -0.89 -3.22
CA ALA A 24 7.20 -0.66 -4.65
C ALA A 24 6.25 -1.53 -5.48
N GLY A 25 5.05 -1.05 -5.75
CA GLY A 25 4.03 -1.81 -6.46
C GLY A 25 2.91 -0.95 -7.01
N SER A 26 1.73 -1.53 -7.21
CA SER A 26 0.56 -0.76 -7.61
C SER A 26 0.05 0.15 -6.48
N PRO A 27 -0.80 1.14 -6.77
CA PRO A 27 -1.43 1.96 -5.73
C PRO A 27 -2.19 1.16 -4.67
N LEU A 28 -2.71 -0.03 -5.00
CA LEU A 28 -3.33 -0.92 -4.02
C LEU A 28 -2.33 -1.42 -2.97
N THR A 29 -1.05 -1.60 -3.34
CA THR A 29 0.01 -1.94 -2.39
C THR A 29 0.22 -0.81 -1.39
N THR A 30 0.25 0.45 -1.85
CA THR A 30 0.32 1.63 -1.00
C THR A 30 -0.85 1.69 -0.02
N ASN A 31 -2.09 1.52 -0.52
CA ASN A 31 -3.27 1.50 0.35
C ASN A 31 -3.18 0.42 1.44
N ALA A 32 -2.83 -0.81 1.05
CA ALA A 32 -2.69 -1.91 2.00
C ALA A 32 -1.58 -1.66 3.03
N ALA A 33 -0.44 -1.09 2.60
CA ALA A 33 0.67 -0.73 3.49
C ALA A 33 0.25 0.34 4.51
N LEU A 34 -0.41 1.41 4.08
CA LEU A 34 -0.85 2.48 4.97
C LEU A 34 -1.81 1.99 6.06
N HIS A 35 -2.79 1.15 5.71
CA HIS A 35 -3.68 0.54 6.71
C HIS A 35 -2.94 -0.33 7.71
N LEU A 36 -1.97 -1.11 7.26
CA LEU A 36 -1.12 -1.90 8.13
C LEU A 36 -0.27 -1.02 9.05
N GLU A 37 0.43 -0.04 8.48
CA GLU A 37 1.37 0.84 9.17
C GLU A 37 0.71 1.60 10.31
N CYS A 38 -0.57 2.00 10.17
CA CYS A 38 -1.34 2.61 11.25
C CYS A 38 -1.57 1.70 12.46
N THR A 39 -1.36 0.40 12.32
CA THR A 39 -1.51 -0.59 13.41
C THR A 39 -0.19 -0.96 14.07
N LEU A 40 0.93 -0.41 13.59
CA LEU A 40 2.27 -0.79 14.04
C LEU A 40 2.82 0.20 15.07
N PRO A 41 3.00 -0.20 16.34
CA PRO A 41 3.59 0.66 17.37
C PRO A 41 5.06 0.98 17.10
N ASN A 42 5.75 0.15 16.32
CA ASN A 42 7.15 0.29 15.92
C ASN A 42 7.32 0.81 14.48
N PHE A 43 6.30 1.44 13.90
CA PHE A 43 6.38 2.10 12.60
C PHE A 43 7.40 3.25 12.64
N LEU A 44 8.24 3.34 11.62
CA LEU A 44 9.23 4.42 11.46
C LEU A 44 8.84 5.39 10.37
N ILE A 45 8.65 4.89 9.14
CA ILE A 45 8.38 5.70 7.97
C ILE A 45 7.75 4.84 6.87
N HIS A 46 6.87 5.43 6.05
CA HIS A 46 6.36 4.80 4.84
C HIS A 46 7.39 4.90 3.71
N GLU A 47 7.67 3.80 3.04
CA GLU A 47 8.44 3.82 1.79
C GLU A 47 7.54 4.21 0.63
N HIS A 48 7.88 5.31 -0.04
CA HIS A 48 7.18 5.74 -1.27
C HIS A 48 8.14 5.73 -2.46
N HIS A 49 8.20 4.59 -3.12
CA HIS A 49 9.11 4.37 -4.24
C HIS A 49 8.74 5.24 -5.45
N THR A 50 9.74 5.63 -6.25
CA THR A 50 9.55 6.47 -7.45
C THR A 50 8.50 5.90 -8.41
N CYS A 51 8.44 4.56 -8.59
CA CYS A 51 7.44 3.93 -9.45
C CYS A 51 5.99 4.20 -9.03
N ASN A 52 5.74 4.47 -7.75
CA ASN A 52 4.40 4.76 -7.24
C ASN A 52 3.89 6.15 -7.66
N ARG A 53 4.79 7.00 -8.21
CA ARG A 53 4.49 8.35 -8.69
C ARG A 53 4.41 8.44 -10.22
N MET A 54 4.76 7.37 -10.93
CA MET A 54 4.73 7.33 -12.40
C MET A 54 3.30 7.27 -12.91
N ASP A 55 3.03 7.88 -14.06
CA ASP A 55 1.71 7.87 -14.71
C ASP A 55 1.20 6.44 -14.95
N THR A 56 2.10 5.51 -15.21
CA THR A 56 1.78 4.08 -15.37
C THR A 56 1.21 3.44 -14.11
N SER A 57 1.52 3.99 -12.93
CA SER A 57 0.98 3.52 -11.65
C SER A 57 -0.24 4.33 -11.22
N VAL A 58 -0.13 5.66 -11.30
CA VAL A 58 -1.19 6.60 -10.85
C VAL A 58 -2.53 6.35 -11.57
N GLY A 59 -2.50 6.04 -12.88
CA GLY A 59 -3.69 5.78 -13.68
C GLY A 59 -4.30 4.38 -13.55
N LEU A 60 -3.85 3.56 -12.60
CA LEU A 60 -4.38 2.20 -12.43
C LEU A 60 -5.61 2.13 -11.52
N THR A 61 -5.77 3.08 -10.62
CA THR A 61 -6.79 3.02 -9.57
C THR A 61 -7.65 4.28 -9.53
N LYS A 62 -8.82 4.14 -8.91
CA LYS A 62 -9.82 5.19 -8.80
C LYS A 62 -9.33 6.40 -8.01
N TYR A 63 -8.54 6.16 -6.98
CA TYR A 63 -8.00 7.21 -6.12
C TYR A 63 -6.48 7.23 -6.22
N ASN A 64 -5.94 8.40 -6.58
CA ASN A 64 -4.49 8.63 -6.60
C ASN A 64 -4.02 9.09 -5.23
N LEU A 65 -3.55 8.15 -4.42
CA LEU A 65 -3.08 8.43 -3.08
C LEU A 65 -1.59 8.81 -3.12
N GLN A 66 -1.32 10.08 -2.93
CA GLN A 66 0.04 10.65 -2.90
C GLN A 66 0.26 11.39 -1.58
N PRO A 67 1.51 11.49 -1.10
CA PRO A 67 1.80 12.24 0.12
C PRO A 67 1.66 13.74 -0.10
N GLU A 68 1.10 14.42 0.89
CA GLU A 68 1.01 15.89 0.95
C GLU A 68 1.82 16.39 2.15
N ASN A 69 2.73 17.33 1.92
CA ASN A 69 3.60 17.89 2.97
C ASN A 69 4.34 16.83 3.82
N GLY A 70 4.72 15.70 3.20
CA GLY A 70 5.40 14.60 3.89
C GLY A 70 4.49 13.62 4.63
N TYR A 71 3.17 13.73 4.48
CA TYR A 71 2.19 12.88 5.14
C TYR A 71 1.26 12.19 4.14
N PHE A 72 0.87 10.95 4.46
CA PHE A 72 -0.25 10.28 3.82
C PHE A 72 -1.50 10.38 4.69
N THR A 73 -2.65 10.59 4.05
CA THR A 73 -3.94 10.39 4.69
C THR A 73 -4.42 8.98 4.40
N VAL A 74 -4.64 8.20 5.44
CA VAL A 74 -5.19 6.85 5.30
C VAL A 74 -6.67 6.96 4.89
N PRO A 75 -7.09 6.32 3.77
CA PRO A 75 -8.46 6.45 3.30
C PRO A 75 -9.46 5.76 4.24
N ASP A 76 -10.52 6.46 4.61
CA ASP A 76 -11.66 5.92 5.35
C ASP A 76 -12.77 5.51 4.37
N LEU A 77 -12.49 4.47 3.59
CA LEU A 77 -13.37 3.93 2.55
C LEU A 77 -13.46 2.40 2.70
N PRO A 78 -14.52 1.76 2.16
CA PRO A 78 -14.68 0.31 2.23
C PRO A 78 -13.45 -0.46 1.72
N GLY A 79 -13.17 -1.62 2.32
CA GLY A 79 -12.02 -2.46 2.00
C GLY A 79 -10.70 -1.80 2.34
N ILE A 80 -9.77 -1.76 1.39
CA ILE A 80 -8.49 -1.04 1.52
C ILE A 80 -8.56 0.42 1.04
N GLY A 81 -9.77 0.91 0.78
CA GLY A 81 -10.00 2.28 0.35
C GLY A 81 -9.61 2.59 -1.10
N ASN A 82 -9.46 1.60 -1.96
CA ASN A 82 -9.18 1.80 -3.38
C ASN A 82 -9.57 0.57 -4.22
N GLU A 83 -9.72 0.77 -5.52
CA GLU A 83 -10.05 -0.26 -6.50
C GLU A 83 -9.39 0.04 -7.84
N PHE A 84 -9.13 -0.98 -8.66
CA PHE A 84 -8.65 -0.78 -10.02
C PHE A 84 -9.73 -0.15 -10.89
N LEU A 85 -9.30 0.73 -11.79
CA LEU A 85 -10.15 1.21 -12.86
C LEU A 85 -10.43 0.07 -13.85
N GLN A 86 -11.67 -0.02 -14.36
CA GLN A 86 -12.04 -1.03 -15.36
C GLN A 86 -11.16 -0.92 -16.61
N GLU A 87 -10.86 0.30 -17.05
CA GLU A 87 -9.94 0.54 -18.17
C GLU A 87 -8.53 -0.01 -17.95
N ALA A 88 -8.05 -0.02 -16.71
CA ALA A 88 -6.74 -0.61 -16.39
C ALA A 88 -6.79 -2.14 -16.47
N ILE A 89 -7.88 -2.75 -16.04
CA ILE A 89 -8.13 -4.19 -16.16
C ILE A 89 -8.23 -4.58 -17.63
N ASP A 90 -8.98 -3.85 -18.43
CA ASP A 90 -9.21 -4.13 -19.86
C ASP A 90 -7.93 -4.03 -20.69
N ARG A 91 -6.96 -3.21 -20.25
CA ARG A 91 -5.63 -3.09 -20.88
C ARG A 91 -4.62 -4.13 -20.40
N ALA A 92 -4.94 -4.92 -19.39
CA ALA A 92 -4.02 -5.92 -18.88
C ALA A 92 -3.77 -7.03 -19.92
N THR A 93 -2.49 -7.37 -20.13
CA THR A 93 -2.09 -8.42 -21.07
C THR A 93 -2.26 -9.82 -20.49
N LEU A 94 -2.33 -9.92 -19.17
CA LEU A 94 -2.59 -11.17 -18.44
C LEU A 94 -3.55 -10.88 -17.29
N TYR A 95 -4.65 -11.60 -17.27
CA TYR A 95 -5.64 -11.57 -16.21
C TYR A 95 -5.90 -13.00 -15.71
N LYS A 96 -5.69 -13.21 -14.41
CA LYS A 96 -5.97 -14.51 -13.78
C LYS A 96 -6.62 -14.29 -12.41
N VAL A 97 -7.81 -14.83 -12.24
CA VAL A 97 -8.44 -14.98 -10.93
C VAL A 97 -7.95 -16.28 -10.30
N ILE A 98 -7.48 -16.22 -9.07
CA ILE A 98 -7.15 -17.39 -8.25
C ILE A 98 -8.30 -17.54 -7.25
N GLU A 99 -9.05 -18.64 -7.39
CA GLU A 99 -10.10 -19.04 -6.46
C GLU A 99 -9.51 -19.67 -5.19
#